data_22336b557f69b6c0476e89bf3a3394ff
#
_entry.id   22336b557f69b6c0476e89bf3a3394ff
#
_cell.length_a   1.000
_cell.length_b   1.000
_cell.length_c   1.000
_cell.angle_alpha   90.00
_cell.angle_beta   90.00
_cell.angle_gamma   90.00
#
_symmetry.space_group_name_H-M   'P 1'
#
loop_
_entity.id
_entity.type
_entity.pdbx_description
1 polymer ?
#
loop_
_entity_poly.entity_id
_entity_poly.type
_entity_poly.pdbx_seq_one_letter_code
_entity_poly.pdbx_strand_id
1 'polypeptide(L)'
;MSMPAAVHLHGANVPRSSDGYPLDSITPGQSRVYRYANIQPAATLWYHDHAHHMESEHLYRGLAAAYLLSDPVDRLLPLPSGAFDVPLLIRDAKFDRNGQLVYIHDDFMDRPTILVNGRPQPYFEVERRLYRLRLINASNIEPFKFQLNNGNRFLQIASDGGFLRMPAVRQEIELFPSERAEVLVDFRSLAPGTSVVLQNSLSATESKRQIMQFRIGDNTSWSTPDPDLIPGWEDDRMPLEHAGIPGWPTDEAPLAPATQTRQFIMHFDANTSEFLINGQSYDPNRVDATIKHGTTEVWKIVNADAALGIPHAMHLHLVQFRVLDRNGEPEPAYDAYPKDTVRLHPGDVVRIQATFNSFTGLYPFHCHFIDHAAHSMMGQFEIVP
;
A
#
# COMPACT_ATOMS: atom_id res chain seq x y z
N MET A 1 19.06 -13.06 15.26
CA MET A 1 17.86 -12.81 16.05
C MET A 1 17.35 -14.13 16.57
N SER A 2 16.90 -14.17 17.81
CA SER A 2 16.27 -15.37 18.43
C SER A 2 14.73 -15.31 18.37
N MET A 3 14.18 -14.41 17.57
CA MET A 3 12.74 -14.15 17.52
C MET A 3 12.08 -14.88 16.36
N PRO A 4 10.82 -15.33 16.53
CA PRO A 4 10.07 -16.00 15.48
C PRO A 4 9.76 -15.04 14.33
N ALA A 5 9.57 -15.58 13.12
CA ALA A 5 9.21 -14.82 11.92
C ALA A 5 8.15 -15.55 11.10
N ALA A 6 7.24 -14.81 10.47
CA ALA A 6 6.26 -15.32 9.51
C ALA A 6 6.24 -14.38 8.29
N VAL A 7 6.48 -14.89 7.09
CA VAL A 7 6.53 -14.04 5.90
C VAL A 7 5.14 -13.95 5.27
N HIS A 8 4.54 -12.76 5.33
CA HIS A 8 3.32 -12.45 4.62
C HIS A 8 3.64 -11.77 3.27
N LEU A 9 3.11 -12.31 2.18
CA LEU A 9 3.13 -11.65 0.87
C LEU A 9 1.86 -10.81 0.74
N HIS A 10 1.96 -9.55 1.11
CA HIS A 10 0.87 -8.60 1.17
C HIS A 10 0.27 -8.32 -0.20
N GLY A 11 -1.04 -8.46 -0.32
CA GLY A 11 -1.80 -8.31 -1.55
C GLY A 11 -1.83 -9.56 -2.43
N ALA A 12 -1.23 -10.67 -1.98
CA ALA A 12 -1.19 -11.90 -2.75
C ALA A 12 -2.45 -12.74 -2.57
N ASN A 13 -2.91 -13.33 -3.69
CA ASN A 13 -3.95 -14.35 -3.71
C ASN A 13 -3.30 -15.72 -3.53
N VAL A 14 -3.20 -16.20 -2.29
CA VAL A 14 -2.46 -17.40 -1.93
C VAL A 14 -3.24 -18.27 -0.92
N PRO A 15 -3.02 -19.61 -0.92
CA PRO A 15 -3.64 -20.47 0.08
C PRO A 15 -3.14 -20.15 1.50
N ARG A 16 -3.96 -20.40 2.50
CA ARG A 16 -3.68 -20.20 3.93
C ARG A 16 -2.27 -20.69 4.35
N SER A 17 -1.81 -21.81 3.78
CA SER A 17 -0.49 -22.37 4.09
C SER A 17 0.69 -21.54 3.62
N SER A 18 0.46 -20.56 2.71
CA SER A 18 1.48 -19.67 2.16
C SER A 18 1.18 -18.19 2.44
N ASP A 19 0.17 -17.88 3.25
CA ASP A 19 -0.26 -16.52 3.57
C ASP A 19 0.68 -15.80 4.56
N GLY A 20 1.44 -16.56 5.37
CA GLY A 20 2.23 -15.99 6.46
C GLY A 20 1.37 -15.63 7.68
N TYR A 21 0.40 -16.49 8.00
CA TYR A 21 -0.49 -16.27 9.13
C TYR A 21 0.30 -16.03 10.44
N PRO A 22 -0.14 -15.11 11.31
CA PRO A 22 0.63 -14.63 12.46
C PRO A 22 1.18 -15.68 13.41
N LEU A 23 0.47 -16.80 13.59
CA LEU A 23 0.90 -17.89 14.47
C LEU A 23 1.69 -19.01 13.77
N ASP A 24 1.79 -18.94 12.43
CA ASP A 24 2.57 -19.91 11.64
C ASP A 24 4.05 -19.50 11.50
N SER A 25 4.62 -19.02 12.59
CA SER A 25 6.00 -18.54 12.61
C SER A 25 7.03 -19.66 12.64
N ILE A 26 8.22 -19.36 12.16
CA ILE A 26 9.42 -20.19 12.29
C ILE A 26 10.40 -19.54 13.27
N THR A 27 11.15 -20.38 14.00
CA THR A 27 12.24 -19.92 14.87
C THR A 27 13.61 -20.16 14.22
N PRO A 28 14.70 -19.56 14.71
CA PRO A 28 16.03 -19.77 14.18
C PRO A 28 16.40 -21.26 14.05
N GLY A 29 16.89 -21.63 12.86
CA GLY A 29 17.21 -23.02 12.52
C GLY A 29 16.06 -23.79 11.85
N GLN A 30 14.85 -23.24 11.84
CA GLN A 30 13.71 -23.81 11.12
C GLN A 30 13.58 -23.19 9.71
N SER A 31 12.85 -23.88 8.84
CA SER A 31 12.51 -23.38 7.51
C SER A 31 11.05 -23.67 7.19
N ARG A 32 10.45 -22.81 6.36
CA ARG A 32 9.11 -22.97 5.81
C ARG A 32 9.12 -22.73 4.31
N VAL A 33 8.37 -23.52 3.56
CA VAL A 33 8.19 -23.34 2.12
C VAL A 33 6.89 -22.60 1.87
N TYR A 34 6.99 -21.41 1.29
CA TYR A 34 5.85 -20.67 0.77
C TYR A 34 5.74 -20.92 -0.74
N ARG A 35 4.51 -21.13 -1.22
CA ARG A 35 4.22 -21.42 -2.63
C ARG A 35 3.32 -20.33 -3.18
N TYR A 36 3.89 -19.48 -4.03
CA TYR A 36 3.18 -18.38 -4.68
C TYR A 36 2.89 -18.74 -6.13
N ALA A 37 1.63 -19.01 -6.43
CA ALA A 37 1.22 -19.39 -7.78
C ALA A 37 1.22 -18.20 -8.76
N ASN A 38 1.17 -16.97 -8.23
CA ASN A 38 1.13 -15.72 -9.00
C ASN A 38 -0.04 -15.67 -10.00
N ILE A 39 -1.19 -16.25 -9.63
CA ILE A 39 -2.41 -16.27 -10.44
C ILE A 39 -3.27 -15.07 -10.03
N GLN A 40 -2.81 -13.88 -10.42
CA GLN A 40 -3.51 -12.61 -10.23
C GLN A 40 -2.95 -11.59 -11.23
N PRO A 41 -3.64 -10.45 -11.48
CA PRO A 41 -3.13 -9.39 -12.36
C PRO A 41 -1.77 -8.84 -11.92
N ALA A 42 -1.04 -8.23 -12.88
CA ALA A 42 0.18 -7.49 -12.59
C ALA A 42 -0.06 -6.43 -11.50
N ALA A 43 0.82 -6.39 -10.50
CA ALA A 43 0.68 -5.50 -9.35
C ALA A 43 2.02 -5.25 -8.65
N THR A 44 2.08 -4.16 -7.92
CA THR A 44 3.14 -3.91 -6.95
C THR A 44 2.71 -4.47 -5.61
N LEU A 45 3.12 -5.72 -5.34
CA LEU A 45 3.01 -6.36 -4.05
C LEU A 45 4.26 -6.06 -3.23
N TRP A 46 4.22 -6.42 -1.97
CA TRP A 46 5.38 -6.38 -1.09
C TRP A 46 5.26 -7.47 -0.03
N TYR A 47 6.34 -7.80 0.64
CA TYR A 47 6.29 -8.78 1.73
C TYR A 47 6.92 -8.21 2.98
N HIS A 48 6.42 -8.64 4.13
CA HIS A 48 6.91 -8.24 5.44
C HIS A 48 6.73 -9.36 6.46
N ASP A 49 7.35 -9.20 7.62
CA ASP A 49 7.11 -10.10 8.74
C ASP A 49 5.71 -9.88 9.32
N HIS A 50 5.07 -10.97 9.72
CA HIS A 50 3.73 -10.97 10.31
C HIS A 50 3.63 -11.85 11.56
N ALA A 51 4.77 -12.21 12.18
CA ALA A 51 4.74 -13.00 13.41
C ALA A 51 4.11 -12.21 14.55
N HIS A 52 3.05 -12.77 15.16
CA HIS A 52 2.24 -12.11 16.18
C HIS A 52 3.10 -11.50 17.30
N HIS A 53 2.84 -10.25 17.65
CA HIS A 53 3.59 -9.37 18.55
C HIS A 53 5.01 -8.99 18.08
N MET A 54 5.49 -9.50 16.93
CA MET A 54 6.82 -9.17 16.40
C MET A 54 6.75 -8.34 15.11
N GLU A 55 5.59 -8.31 14.47
CA GLU A 55 5.35 -7.69 13.16
C GLU A 55 5.76 -6.22 13.12
N SER A 56 5.46 -5.47 14.18
CA SER A 56 5.83 -4.06 14.27
C SER A 56 7.34 -3.85 14.34
N GLU A 57 8.02 -4.53 15.26
CA GLU A 57 9.48 -4.39 15.38
C GLU A 57 10.22 -4.92 14.16
N HIS A 58 9.78 -6.05 13.59
CA HIS A 58 10.43 -6.65 12.44
C HIS A 58 10.27 -5.80 11.18
N LEU A 59 9.05 -5.28 10.91
CA LEU A 59 8.82 -4.33 9.82
C LEU A 59 9.67 -3.07 10.02
N TYR A 60 9.66 -2.50 11.22
CA TYR A 60 10.45 -1.33 11.58
C TYR A 60 11.95 -1.55 11.38
N ARG A 61 12.46 -2.75 11.65
CA ARG A 61 13.87 -3.13 11.41
C ARG A 61 14.19 -3.41 9.95
N GLY A 62 13.19 -3.39 9.07
CA GLY A 62 13.37 -3.51 7.63
C GLY A 62 13.22 -4.93 7.07
N LEU A 63 12.53 -5.83 7.78
CA LEU A 63 12.14 -7.14 7.24
C LEU A 63 10.96 -6.98 6.28
N ALA A 64 11.19 -6.26 5.19
CA ALA A 64 10.24 -6.00 4.14
C ALA A 64 10.93 -5.70 2.82
N ALA A 65 10.30 -6.08 1.70
CA ALA A 65 10.74 -5.67 0.36
C ALA A 65 9.58 -5.72 -0.64
N ALA A 66 9.77 -5.04 -1.78
CA ALA A 66 8.85 -5.09 -2.90
C ALA A 66 8.83 -6.48 -3.56
N TYR A 67 7.65 -6.91 -4.02
CA TYR A 67 7.43 -8.08 -4.85
C TYR A 67 6.66 -7.66 -6.10
N LEU A 68 7.36 -7.54 -7.23
CA LEU A 68 6.78 -7.02 -8.46
C LEU A 68 6.21 -8.18 -9.29
N LEU A 69 4.91 -8.18 -9.47
CA LEU A 69 4.22 -9.14 -10.29
C LEU A 69 3.93 -8.54 -11.66
N SER A 70 4.37 -9.22 -12.72
CA SER A 70 4.15 -8.82 -14.10
C SER A 70 3.38 -9.91 -14.84
N ASP A 71 2.50 -9.51 -15.74
CA ASP A 71 1.72 -10.38 -16.60
C ASP A 71 1.88 -10.01 -18.10
N PRO A 72 1.25 -10.74 -19.02
CA PRO A 72 1.34 -10.41 -20.45
C PRO A 72 0.79 -9.00 -20.77
N VAL A 73 -0.22 -8.52 -20.06
CA VAL A 73 -0.81 -7.18 -20.30
C VAL A 73 0.21 -6.10 -19.92
N ASP A 74 0.79 -6.18 -18.72
CA ASP A 74 1.83 -5.25 -18.26
C ASP A 74 3.01 -5.15 -19.24
N ARG A 75 3.45 -6.30 -19.80
CA ARG A 75 4.57 -6.35 -20.75
C ARG A 75 4.28 -5.77 -22.13
N LEU A 76 3.01 -5.71 -22.52
CA LEU A 76 2.60 -5.15 -23.81
C LEU A 76 2.30 -3.66 -23.75
N LEU A 77 2.11 -3.11 -22.54
CA LEU A 77 1.90 -1.68 -22.37
C LEU A 77 3.20 -0.90 -22.60
N PRO A 78 3.14 0.27 -23.23
CA PRO A 78 4.28 1.13 -23.47
C PRO A 78 4.69 1.88 -22.19
N LEU A 79 4.97 1.14 -21.12
CA LEU A 79 5.37 1.68 -19.84
C LEU A 79 6.90 1.63 -19.65
N PRO A 80 7.49 2.56 -18.90
CA PRO A 80 8.89 2.48 -18.52
C PRO A 80 9.20 1.15 -17.83
N SER A 81 10.35 0.55 -18.19
CA SER A 81 10.78 -0.75 -17.71
C SER A 81 12.28 -0.77 -17.36
N GLY A 82 12.75 -1.86 -16.77
CA GLY A 82 14.16 -2.00 -16.40
C GLY A 82 14.61 -0.93 -15.39
N ALA A 83 15.64 -0.15 -15.73
CA ALA A 83 16.18 0.90 -14.87
C ALA A 83 15.21 2.07 -14.64
N PHE A 84 14.14 2.16 -15.41
CA PHE A 84 13.14 3.24 -15.37
C PHE A 84 11.83 2.83 -14.69
N ASP A 85 11.76 1.60 -14.17
CA ASP A 85 10.68 1.06 -13.34
C ASP A 85 11.23 0.83 -11.93
N VAL A 86 10.96 1.77 -11.02
CA VAL A 86 11.69 1.92 -9.77
C VAL A 86 10.77 1.74 -8.56
N PRO A 87 10.87 0.65 -7.81
CA PRO A 87 10.16 0.50 -6.55
C PRO A 87 10.78 1.39 -5.46
N LEU A 88 9.93 2.10 -4.74
CA LEU A 88 10.28 2.98 -3.64
C LEU A 88 9.55 2.50 -2.38
N LEU A 89 10.25 1.75 -1.53
CA LEU A 89 9.77 1.35 -0.22
C LEU A 89 10.06 2.47 0.78
N ILE A 90 9.01 3.17 1.21
CA ILE A 90 9.12 4.41 1.98
C ILE A 90 8.61 4.15 3.39
N ARG A 91 9.38 4.51 4.41
CA ARG A 91 9.02 4.31 5.81
C ARG A 91 9.63 5.33 6.75
N ASP A 92 9.03 5.46 7.92
CA ASP A 92 9.52 6.26 9.04
C ASP A 92 10.61 5.52 9.85
N ALA A 93 11.49 6.26 10.50
CA ALA A 93 12.57 5.73 11.32
C ALA A 93 13.08 6.73 12.37
N LYS A 94 13.71 6.19 13.41
CA LYS A 94 14.45 6.93 14.44
C LYS A 94 15.84 6.35 14.58
N PHE A 95 16.85 7.21 14.66
CA PHE A 95 18.22 6.82 14.90
C PHE A 95 18.76 7.46 16.18
N ASP A 96 19.60 6.75 16.88
CA ASP A 96 20.38 7.30 18.00
C ASP A 96 21.57 8.15 17.52
N ARG A 97 22.34 8.69 18.47
CA ARG A 97 23.52 9.52 18.18
C ARG A 97 24.65 8.76 17.47
N ASN A 98 24.64 7.44 17.53
CA ASN A 98 25.62 6.56 16.87
C ASN A 98 25.14 6.07 15.51
N GLY A 99 23.96 6.51 15.03
CA GLY A 99 23.35 6.07 13.79
C GLY A 99 22.70 4.68 13.88
N GLN A 100 22.43 4.17 15.09
CA GLN A 100 21.74 2.90 15.28
C GLN A 100 20.24 3.12 15.20
N LEU A 101 19.54 2.25 14.50
CA LEU A 101 18.08 2.26 14.42
C LEU A 101 17.49 1.94 15.81
N VAL A 102 16.64 2.83 16.31
CA VAL A 102 15.97 2.71 17.60
C VAL A 102 14.54 2.34 17.41
N TYR A 103 14.14 1.18 17.92
CA TYR A 103 12.74 0.79 18.05
C TYR A 103 12.34 0.90 19.52
N ILE A 104 11.25 1.61 19.78
CA ILE A 104 10.63 1.71 21.10
C ILE A 104 9.19 1.26 20.90
N HIS A 105 8.81 0.19 21.59
CA HIS A 105 7.42 -0.24 21.66
C HIS A 105 6.61 0.90 22.29
N ASP A 106 5.45 1.21 21.79
CA ASP A 106 4.56 2.29 22.26
C ASP A 106 5.05 3.73 21.95
N ASP A 107 6.14 3.92 21.24
CA ASP A 107 6.55 5.25 20.76
C ASP A 107 6.01 5.49 19.35
N PHE A 108 4.75 5.88 19.27
CA PHE A 108 4.04 6.07 18.01
C PHE A 108 4.41 7.35 17.26
N MET A 109 5.09 8.32 17.90
CA MET A 109 5.14 9.69 17.38
C MET A 109 6.53 10.19 16.99
N ASP A 110 7.59 9.69 17.61
CA ASP A 110 8.94 10.25 17.45
C ASP A 110 9.82 9.44 16.48
N ARG A 111 9.46 9.46 15.19
CA ARG A 111 10.22 8.84 14.11
C ARG A 111 10.52 9.88 13.04
N PRO A 112 11.51 10.75 13.27
CA PRO A 112 11.70 11.98 12.49
C PRO A 112 12.37 11.78 11.13
N THR A 113 12.87 10.59 10.83
CA THR A 113 13.63 10.31 9.60
C THR A 113 12.80 9.48 8.63
N ILE A 114 12.74 9.91 7.37
CA ILE A 114 12.13 9.10 6.31
C ILE A 114 13.22 8.33 5.58
N LEU A 115 13.01 7.02 5.45
CA LEU A 115 13.86 6.13 4.67
C LEU A 115 13.18 5.78 3.35
N VAL A 116 13.97 5.76 2.28
CA VAL A 116 13.57 5.22 0.98
C VAL A 116 14.55 4.10 0.62
N ASN A 117 14.05 2.89 0.44
CA ASN A 117 14.86 1.69 0.20
C ASN A 117 15.98 1.54 1.23
N GLY A 118 15.68 1.84 2.50
CA GLY A 118 16.62 1.75 3.64
C GLY A 118 17.62 2.89 3.77
N ARG A 119 17.57 3.91 2.92
CA ARG A 119 18.47 5.08 2.98
C ARG A 119 17.74 6.33 3.46
N PRO A 120 18.29 7.10 4.41
CA PRO A 120 17.71 8.36 4.86
C PRO A 120 17.69 9.38 3.72
N GLN A 121 16.50 9.84 3.34
CA GLN A 121 16.27 10.94 2.40
C GLN A 121 17.28 10.95 1.22
N PRO A 122 17.34 9.88 0.42
CA PRO A 122 18.37 9.74 -0.61
C PRO A 122 18.15 10.69 -1.78
N TYR A 123 19.14 10.82 -2.64
CA TYR A 123 18.93 11.31 -3.99
C TYR A 123 19.01 10.17 -5.00
N PHE A 124 18.36 10.38 -6.13
CA PHE A 124 18.38 9.49 -7.29
C PHE A 124 18.68 10.32 -8.54
N GLU A 125 19.73 9.94 -9.25
CA GLU A 125 20.06 10.58 -10.53
C GLU A 125 19.15 10.01 -11.60
N VAL A 126 18.41 10.89 -12.28
CA VAL A 126 17.45 10.53 -13.32
C VAL A 126 17.84 11.13 -14.66
N GLU A 127 17.62 10.37 -15.71
CA GLU A 127 17.69 10.83 -17.08
C GLU A 127 16.47 11.69 -17.41
N ARG A 128 16.56 12.52 -18.46
CA ARG A 128 15.46 13.33 -18.95
C ARG A 128 14.48 12.48 -19.75
N ARG A 129 13.67 11.68 -19.05
CA ARG A 129 12.69 10.76 -19.61
C ARG A 129 11.57 10.45 -18.64
N LEU A 130 10.64 9.62 -19.08
CA LEU A 130 9.55 9.11 -18.25
C LEU A 130 10.06 7.99 -17.33
N TYR A 131 9.63 8.01 -16.06
CA TYR A 131 9.88 6.95 -15.08
C TYR A 131 8.56 6.41 -14.54
N ARG A 132 8.52 5.09 -14.31
CA ARG A 132 7.49 4.42 -13.51
C ARG A 132 8.02 4.30 -12.09
N LEU A 133 7.44 5.02 -11.16
CA LEU A 133 7.75 4.91 -9.74
C LEU A 133 6.66 4.08 -9.05
N ARG A 134 7.07 3.09 -8.28
CA ARG A 134 6.17 2.23 -7.51
C ARG A 134 6.25 2.63 -6.05
N LEU A 135 5.33 3.48 -5.63
CA LEU A 135 5.26 4.02 -4.27
C LEU A 135 4.66 2.97 -3.34
N ILE A 136 5.40 2.57 -2.31
CA ILE A 136 4.97 1.62 -1.29
C ILE A 136 5.12 2.31 0.06
N ASN A 137 4.01 2.57 0.76
CA ASN A 137 4.10 3.05 2.13
C ASN A 137 4.33 1.86 3.06
N ALA A 138 5.57 1.62 3.45
CA ALA A 138 5.99 0.57 4.38
C ALA A 138 6.25 1.10 5.80
N SER A 139 5.66 2.24 6.16
CA SER A 139 5.75 2.79 7.50
C SER A 139 4.96 1.98 8.50
N ASN A 140 5.41 1.98 9.74
CA ASN A 140 4.59 1.46 10.83
C ASN A 140 3.36 2.33 11.09
N ILE A 141 3.54 3.68 11.05
CA ILE A 141 2.49 4.63 11.44
C ILE A 141 2.40 5.89 10.57
N GLU A 142 3.40 6.22 9.75
CA GLU A 142 3.42 7.49 9.03
C GLU A 142 2.57 7.43 7.75
N PRO A 143 1.49 8.21 7.63
CA PRO A 143 0.81 8.41 6.36
C PRO A 143 1.60 9.39 5.48
N PHE A 144 1.59 9.17 4.17
CA PHE A 144 2.20 10.09 3.22
C PHE A 144 1.16 10.66 2.26
N LYS A 145 1.27 11.94 1.99
CA LYS A 145 0.64 12.59 0.83
C LYS A 145 1.74 13.10 -0.08
N PHE A 146 2.03 12.32 -1.09
CA PHE A 146 3.13 12.57 -2.02
C PHE A 146 2.81 13.71 -2.96
N GLN A 147 3.76 14.63 -3.13
CA GLN A 147 3.74 15.68 -4.15
C GLN A 147 5.16 15.97 -4.63
N LEU A 148 5.30 16.59 -5.81
CA LEU A 148 6.58 17.10 -6.32
C LEU A 148 6.69 18.59 -6.04
N ASN A 149 7.83 19.04 -5.49
CA ASN A 149 8.02 20.44 -5.05
C ASN A 149 8.02 21.47 -6.18
N ASN A 150 8.17 21.01 -7.42
CA ASN A 150 8.14 21.87 -8.60
C ASN A 150 6.73 22.04 -9.21
N GLY A 151 5.70 21.41 -8.60
CA GLY A 151 4.33 21.46 -9.07
C GLY A 151 4.00 20.51 -10.22
N ASN A 152 4.94 19.70 -10.68
CA ASN A 152 4.65 18.63 -11.65
C ASN A 152 3.68 17.63 -11.06
N ARG A 153 2.88 17.02 -11.94
CA ARG A 153 1.85 16.06 -11.59
C ARG A 153 2.33 14.62 -11.79
N PHE A 154 1.67 13.69 -11.14
CA PHE A 154 1.78 12.28 -11.39
C PHE A 154 0.70 11.84 -12.38
N LEU A 155 1.01 10.85 -13.22
CA LEU A 155 0.00 10.03 -13.85
C LEU A 155 -0.09 8.71 -13.08
N GLN A 156 -1.09 8.57 -12.22
CA GLN A 156 -1.33 7.32 -11.48
C GLN A 156 -1.89 6.27 -12.42
N ILE A 157 -1.22 5.11 -12.49
CA ILE A 157 -1.56 4.01 -13.39
C ILE A 157 -2.05 2.76 -12.66
N ALA A 158 -1.66 2.58 -11.40
CA ALA A 158 -2.07 1.42 -10.60
C ALA A 158 -2.27 1.79 -9.14
N SER A 159 -2.95 0.91 -8.44
CA SER A 159 -3.22 0.90 -7.00
C SER A 159 -2.71 -0.42 -6.41
N ASP A 160 -3.18 -0.82 -5.21
CA ASP A 160 -2.69 -1.98 -4.47
C ASP A 160 -2.66 -3.28 -5.27
N GLY A 161 -3.76 -3.60 -5.94
CA GLY A 161 -3.94 -4.90 -6.60
C GLY A 161 -3.72 -4.88 -8.11
N GLY A 162 -3.26 -3.76 -8.70
CA GLY A 162 -2.94 -3.67 -10.12
C GLY A 162 -3.42 -2.38 -10.79
N PHE A 163 -3.53 -2.43 -12.11
CA PHE A 163 -3.87 -1.27 -12.92
C PHE A 163 -5.24 -0.67 -12.58
N LEU A 164 -5.29 0.66 -12.58
CA LEU A 164 -6.55 1.39 -12.53
C LEU A 164 -7.36 1.13 -13.81
N ARG A 165 -8.68 1.27 -13.73
CA ARG A 165 -9.54 1.22 -14.93
C ARG A 165 -9.12 2.24 -16.00
N MET A 166 -8.69 3.42 -15.56
CA MET A 166 -8.10 4.46 -16.40
C MET A 166 -7.00 5.17 -15.62
N PRO A 167 -5.89 5.53 -16.27
CA PRO A 167 -4.89 6.38 -15.66
C PRO A 167 -5.48 7.71 -15.17
N ALA A 168 -4.98 8.23 -14.06
CA ALA A 168 -5.50 9.44 -13.44
C ALA A 168 -4.38 10.45 -13.18
N VAL A 169 -4.53 11.68 -13.68
CA VAL A 169 -3.60 12.78 -13.40
C VAL A 169 -3.83 13.27 -11.98
N ARG A 170 -2.77 13.29 -11.17
CA ARG A 170 -2.82 13.61 -9.75
C ARG A 170 -1.80 14.68 -9.39
N GLN A 171 -2.22 15.69 -8.64
CA GLN A 171 -1.32 16.64 -8.01
C GLN A 171 -0.68 16.04 -6.76
N GLU A 172 -1.45 15.27 -6.01
CA GLU A 172 -1.07 14.63 -4.77
C GLU A 172 -1.59 13.19 -4.73
N ILE A 173 -0.87 12.31 -4.06
CA ILE A 173 -1.27 10.90 -3.83
C ILE A 173 -1.11 10.61 -2.35
N GLU A 174 -2.22 10.31 -1.69
CA GLU A 174 -2.22 9.95 -0.29
C GLU A 174 -2.20 8.43 -0.14
N LEU A 175 -1.21 7.93 0.61
CA LEU A 175 -1.08 6.51 0.96
C LEU A 175 -0.90 6.36 2.47
N PHE A 176 -1.78 5.60 3.09
CA PHE A 176 -1.60 5.13 4.46
C PHE A 176 -0.69 3.90 4.47
N PRO A 177 -0.20 3.47 5.65
CA PRO A 177 0.64 2.27 5.75
C PRO A 177 0.05 1.09 4.98
N SER A 178 0.88 0.44 4.19
CA SER A 178 0.63 -0.66 3.24
C SER A 178 -0.05 -0.32 1.91
N GLU A 179 -0.67 0.82 1.75
CA GLU A 179 -1.20 1.22 0.44
C GLU A 179 -0.06 1.42 -0.57
N ARG A 180 -0.35 1.15 -1.84
CA ARG A 180 0.58 1.31 -2.97
C ARG A 180 -0.07 2.11 -4.08
N ALA A 181 0.78 2.80 -4.83
CA ALA A 181 0.41 3.42 -6.09
C ALA A 181 1.57 3.31 -7.08
N GLU A 182 1.26 3.06 -8.34
CA GLU A 182 2.23 3.20 -9.42
C GLU A 182 1.95 4.48 -10.18
N VAL A 183 3.01 5.24 -10.41
CA VAL A 183 2.90 6.55 -11.05
C VAL A 183 3.94 6.72 -12.13
N LEU A 184 3.55 7.40 -13.20
CA LEU A 184 4.50 7.92 -14.17
C LEU A 184 4.89 9.35 -13.79
N VAL A 185 6.20 9.62 -13.83
CA VAL A 185 6.78 10.95 -13.58
C VAL A 185 7.61 11.34 -14.79
N ASP A 186 7.35 12.53 -15.32
CA ASP A 186 8.03 13.05 -16.51
C ASP A 186 9.15 14.02 -16.14
N PHE A 187 10.40 13.65 -16.47
CA PHE A 187 11.57 14.50 -16.29
C PHE A 187 12.09 15.11 -17.60
N ARG A 188 11.43 14.90 -18.76
CA ARG A 188 11.91 15.30 -20.09
C ARG A 188 12.07 16.80 -20.25
N SER A 189 11.13 17.59 -19.72
CA SER A 189 11.12 19.05 -19.83
C SER A 189 12.09 19.76 -18.88
N LEU A 190 12.67 19.03 -17.92
CA LEU A 190 13.52 19.61 -16.89
C LEU A 190 14.95 19.82 -17.39
N ALA A 191 15.57 20.92 -16.99
CA ALA A 191 16.95 21.24 -17.38
C ALA A 191 17.96 20.35 -16.62
N PRO A 192 19.06 19.91 -17.28
CA PRO A 192 20.15 19.23 -16.60
C PRO A 192 20.69 20.05 -15.42
N GLY A 193 21.12 19.36 -14.35
CA GLY A 193 21.63 19.99 -13.13
C GLY A 193 20.54 20.53 -12.19
N THR A 194 19.28 20.51 -12.60
CA THR A 194 18.16 20.84 -11.69
C THR A 194 17.80 19.66 -10.80
N SER A 195 16.97 19.90 -9.79
CA SER A 195 16.47 18.85 -8.92
C SER A 195 15.00 19.02 -8.59
N VAL A 196 14.34 17.89 -8.37
CA VAL A 196 12.94 17.80 -7.92
C VAL A 196 12.89 17.00 -6.64
N VAL A 197 12.13 17.44 -5.65
CA VAL A 197 11.97 16.77 -4.37
C VAL A 197 10.59 16.13 -4.30
N LEU A 198 10.56 14.82 -4.02
CA LEU A 198 9.35 14.14 -3.59
C LEU A 198 9.10 14.51 -2.13
N GLN A 199 7.94 15.04 -1.85
CA GLN A 199 7.57 15.57 -0.53
C GLN A 199 6.36 14.85 0.06
N ASN A 200 6.27 14.88 1.40
CA ASN A 200 5.06 14.58 2.15
C ASN A 200 4.36 15.88 2.53
N SER A 201 3.26 16.21 1.89
CA SER A 201 2.51 17.46 2.16
C SER A 201 1.74 17.44 3.48
N LEU A 202 1.53 16.26 4.10
CA LEU A 202 0.90 16.16 5.43
C LEU A 202 1.83 16.64 6.54
N SER A 203 3.15 16.57 6.33
CA SER A 203 4.09 16.87 7.42
C SER A 203 4.34 18.37 7.58
N ALA A 204 4.18 18.83 8.82
CA ALA A 204 4.55 20.19 9.22
C ALA A 204 6.07 20.35 9.44
N THR A 205 6.78 19.26 9.72
CA THR A 205 8.22 19.28 10.00
C THR A 205 9.04 19.04 8.74
N GLU A 206 10.11 19.82 8.55
CA GLU A 206 10.96 19.74 7.34
C GLU A 206 11.60 18.34 7.20
N SER A 207 12.04 17.73 8.30
CA SER A 207 12.66 16.41 8.29
C SER A 207 11.75 15.29 7.79
N LYS A 208 10.44 15.40 7.99
CA LYS A 208 9.46 14.45 7.48
C LYS A 208 8.83 14.89 6.14
N ARG A 209 8.95 16.18 5.81
CA ARG A 209 8.41 16.70 4.55
C ARG A 209 9.23 16.23 3.36
N GLN A 210 10.56 16.26 3.45
CA GLN A 210 11.42 15.80 2.36
C GLN A 210 11.55 14.28 2.39
N ILE A 211 11.19 13.61 1.30
CA ILE A 211 11.26 12.15 1.18
C ILE A 211 12.53 11.76 0.42
N MET A 212 12.69 12.25 -0.81
CA MET A 212 13.88 12.02 -1.63
C MET A 212 14.03 13.11 -2.69
N GLN A 213 15.23 13.21 -3.26
CA GLN A 213 15.54 14.16 -4.33
C GLN A 213 15.83 13.42 -5.64
N PHE A 214 15.18 13.83 -6.73
CA PHE A 214 15.57 13.47 -8.09
C PHE A 214 16.53 14.52 -8.62
N ARG A 215 17.69 14.11 -9.13
CA ARG A 215 18.70 14.99 -9.75
C ARG A 215 18.72 14.74 -11.23
N ILE A 216 18.49 15.77 -12.02
CA ILE A 216 18.38 15.66 -13.47
C ILE A 216 19.78 15.63 -14.07
N GLY A 217 20.14 14.49 -14.66
CA GLY A 217 21.44 14.29 -15.32
C GLY A 217 21.49 14.91 -16.71
N ASP A 218 22.71 14.93 -17.26
CA ASP A 218 22.96 15.43 -18.63
C ASP A 218 22.56 14.41 -19.70
N ASN A 219 22.34 13.16 -19.31
CA ASN A 219 22.15 12.06 -20.25
C ASN A 219 20.79 12.16 -20.96
N THR A 220 20.87 12.28 -22.28
CA THR A 220 19.73 12.22 -23.20
C THR A 220 19.82 10.98 -24.07
N SER A 221 20.35 9.86 -23.57
CA SER A 221 20.50 8.64 -24.35
C SER A 221 19.14 8.02 -24.70
N TRP A 222 18.57 8.47 -25.77
CA TRP A 222 17.32 7.99 -26.38
C TRP A 222 17.49 6.61 -27.08
N SER A 223 18.36 5.74 -26.58
CA SER A 223 18.71 4.46 -27.24
C SER A 223 17.69 3.34 -27.04
N THR A 224 16.68 3.56 -26.21
CA THR A 224 15.46 2.74 -26.18
C THR A 224 14.30 3.63 -26.57
N PRO A 225 13.34 3.17 -27.38
CA PRO A 225 12.16 3.99 -27.63
C PRO A 225 11.54 4.33 -26.27
N ASP A 226 11.69 5.59 -25.87
CA ASP A 226 10.82 6.18 -24.88
C ASP A 226 9.43 5.93 -25.47
N PRO A 227 8.54 5.18 -24.82
CA PRO A 227 7.22 4.99 -25.37
C PRO A 227 6.69 6.38 -25.65
N ASP A 228 6.63 6.69 -26.95
CA ASP A 228 6.27 8.01 -27.43
C ASP A 228 4.93 8.36 -26.80
N LEU A 229 5.03 9.15 -25.71
CA LEU A 229 3.97 10.00 -25.24
C LEU A 229 2.61 9.30 -25.08
N ILE A 230 2.19 9.23 -23.87
CA ILE A 230 0.74 9.21 -23.63
C ILE A 230 0.21 10.54 -24.18
N PRO A 231 -0.44 10.55 -25.36
CA PRO A 231 -0.83 11.81 -25.98
C PRO A 231 -1.72 12.60 -25.04
N GLY A 232 -1.35 13.84 -24.76
CA GLY A 232 -2.20 14.79 -24.06
C GLY A 232 -2.06 14.86 -22.54
N TRP A 233 -1.19 14.09 -21.90
CA TRP A 233 -0.97 14.22 -20.47
C TRP A 233 -0.25 15.53 -20.09
N GLU A 234 0.39 16.17 -21.05
CA GLU A 234 1.08 17.45 -20.88
C GLU A 234 0.12 18.66 -20.91
N ASP A 235 -1.09 18.50 -21.44
CA ASP A 235 -2.08 19.57 -21.52
C ASP A 235 -3.01 19.56 -20.33
N ASP A 236 -2.91 20.59 -19.48
CA ASP A 236 -3.81 20.82 -18.34
C ASP A 236 -5.29 20.88 -18.72
N ARG A 237 -5.58 21.07 -20.00
CA ARG A 237 -6.92 21.24 -20.58
C ARG A 237 -7.50 19.94 -21.13
N MET A 238 -6.72 18.85 -21.18
CA MET A 238 -7.28 17.58 -21.62
C MET A 238 -8.19 16.99 -20.54
N PRO A 239 -9.43 16.67 -20.87
CA PRO A 239 -10.29 15.89 -19.97
C PRO A 239 -9.57 14.58 -19.61
N LEU A 240 -9.55 14.21 -18.32
CA LEU A 240 -8.95 12.98 -17.77
C LEU A 240 -9.43 11.69 -18.49
N GLU A 241 -10.53 11.80 -19.22
CA GLU A 241 -11.17 10.73 -20.01
C GLU A 241 -10.34 10.29 -21.24
N HIS A 242 -9.29 11.01 -21.60
CA HIS A 242 -8.52 10.80 -22.84
C HIS A 242 -7.03 10.55 -22.66
N ALA A 243 -6.54 10.32 -21.44
CA ALA A 243 -5.18 9.82 -21.23
C ALA A 243 -5.09 8.34 -21.67
N GLY A 244 -5.34 8.10 -22.97
CA GLY A 244 -5.39 6.76 -23.54
C GLY A 244 -3.99 6.20 -23.78
N ILE A 245 -3.49 5.40 -22.86
CA ILE A 245 -2.33 4.54 -23.15
C ILE A 245 -2.83 3.43 -24.10
N PRO A 246 -2.27 3.29 -25.30
CA PRO A 246 -2.68 2.25 -26.23
C PRO A 246 -2.59 0.85 -25.60
N GLY A 247 -3.64 0.05 -25.73
CA GLY A 247 -3.71 -1.30 -25.14
C GLY A 247 -4.02 -1.34 -23.66
N TRP A 248 -4.42 -0.21 -23.04
CA TRP A 248 -4.78 -0.17 -21.64
C TRP A 248 -5.95 -1.10 -21.33
N PRO A 249 -5.86 -1.94 -20.27
CA PRO A 249 -6.95 -2.84 -19.89
C PRO A 249 -8.11 -2.02 -19.30
N THR A 250 -9.24 -1.98 -20.01
CA THR A 250 -10.46 -1.29 -19.57
C THR A 250 -11.47 -2.23 -18.95
N ASP A 251 -11.25 -3.54 -19.07
CA ASP A 251 -12.21 -4.55 -18.66
C ASP A 251 -12.14 -4.75 -17.15
N GLU A 252 -13.16 -4.23 -16.49
CA GLU A 252 -13.40 -4.49 -15.10
C GLU A 252 -14.66 -5.36 -14.97
N ALA A 253 -14.50 -6.56 -14.43
CA ALA A 253 -15.64 -7.42 -14.19
C ALA A 253 -16.61 -6.72 -13.21
N PRO A 254 -17.91 -6.65 -13.53
CA PRO A 254 -18.89 -6.12 -12.59
C PRO A 254 -18.87 -6.96 -11.32
N LEU A 255 -18.90 -6.30 -10.17
CA LEU A 255 -19.01 -6.98 -8.89
C LEU A 255 -20.33 -7.76 -8.82
N ALA A 256 -20.25 -9.02 -8.40
CA ALA A 256 -21.43 -9.81 -8.12
C ALA A 256 -22.28 -9.15 -7.01
N PRO A 257 -23.60 -9.31 -7.01
CA PRO A 257 -24.44 -8.80 -5.92
C PRO A 257 -23.96 -9.31 -4.56
N ALA A 258 -23.90 -8.43 -3.59
CA ALA A 258 -23.50 -8.79 -2.24
C ALA A 258 -24.59 -9.65 -1.57
N THR A 259 -24.18 -10.75 -0.96
CA THR A 259 -25.07 -11.66 -0.23
C THR A 259 -25.27 -11.24 1.22
N GLN A 260 -24.32 -10.45 1.76
CA GLN A 260 -24.33 -10.02 3.15
C GLN A 260 -23.61 -8.67 3.31
N THR A 261 -24.01 -7.91 4.34
CA THR A 261 -23.28 -6.74 4.83
C THR A 261 -22.83 -6.99 6.26
N ARG A 262 -21.52 -6.77 6.54
CA ARG A 262 -20.96 -6.80 7.90
C ARG A 262 -20.54 -5.41 8.33
N GLN A 263 -20.39 -5.20 9.64
CA GLN A 263 -19.85 -3.96 10.19
C GLN A 263 -18.64 -4.26 11.06
N PHE A 264 -17.58 -3.47 10.87
CA PHE A 264 -16.37 -3.48 11.69
C PHE A 264 -16.12 -2.07 12.20
N ILE A 265 -16.03 -1.91 13.52
CA ILE A 265 -15.77 -0.65 14.20
C ILE A 265 -14.36 -0.70 14.76
N MET A 266 -13.51 0.19 14.29
CA MET A 266 -12.12 0.34 14.74
C MET A 266 -12.05 1.48 15.74
N HIS A 267 -11.46 1.26 16.91
CA HIS A 267 -11.32 2.30 17.93
C HIS A 267 -10.20 1.98 18.93
N PHE A 268 -9.69 3.02 19.57
CA PHE A 268 -8.79 2.95 20.71
C PHE A 268 -9.58 3.00 22.00
N ASP A 269 -9.38 2.05 22.91
CA ASP A 269 -9.93 2.07 24.26
C ASP A 269 -8.91 2.65 25.23
N ALA A 270 -9.17 3.88 25.70
CA ALA A 270 -8.28 4.57 26.64
C ALA A 270 -8.22 3.92 28.03
N ASN A 271 -9.18 3.05 28.40
CA ASN A 271 -9.16 2.38 29.71
C ASN A 271 -8.20 1.20 29.73
N THR A 272 -8.08 0.48 28.60
CA THR A 272 -7.19 -0.68 28.46
C THR A 272 -5.91 -0.34 27.73
N SER A 273 -5.85 0.82 27.04
CA SER A 273 -4.78 1.23 26.12
C SER A 273 -4.62 0.26 24.94
N GLU A 274 -5.72 -0.36 24.51
CA GLU A 274 -5.75 -1.30 23.38
C GLU A 274 -6.44 -0.71 22.17
N PHE A 275 -6.01 -1.14 20.99
CA PHE A 275 -6.67 -0.86 19.72
C PHE A 275 -7.58 -2.05 19.37
N LEU A 276 -8.87 -1.80 19.21
CA LEU A 276 -9.89 -2.84 19.14
C LEU A 276 -10.66 -2.81 17.83
N ILE A 277 -11.14 -4.00 17.40
CA ILE A 277 -12.15 -4.15 16.35
C ILE A 277 -13.43 -4.70 16.97
N ASN A 278 -14.54 -3.98 16.81
CA ASN A 278 -15.83 -4.31 17.44
C ASN A 278 -15.74 -4.47 18.99
N GLY A 279 -14.86 -3.72 19.63
CA GLY A 279 -14.66 -3.78 21.08
C GLY A 279 -13.92 -5.03 21.56
N GLN A 280 -13.21 -5.71 20.67
CA GLN A 280 -12.51 -6.96 20.99
C GLN A 280 -11.05 -6.91 20.55
N SER A 281 -10.17 -7.42 21.42
CA SER A 281 -8.77 -7.71 21.10
C SER A 281 -8.67 -8.96 20.24
N TYR A 282 -7.57 -9.11 19.53
CA TYR A 282 -7.32 -10.33 18.76
C TYR A 282 -7.31 -11.58 19.64
N ASP A 283 -8.07 -12.59 19.23
CA ASP A 283 -8.08 -13.93 19.82
C ASP A 283 -7.92 -14.95 18.70
N PRO A 284 -6.81 -15.71 18.66
CA PRO A 284 -6.55 -16.69 17.61
C PRO A 284 -7.53 -17.87 17.59
N ASN A 285 -8.34 -18.04 18.64
CA ASN A 285 -9.35 -19.09 18.73
C ASN A 285 -10.75 -18.61 18.32
N ARG A 286 -10.91 -17.31 18.04
CA ARG A 286 -12.19 -16.72 17.65
C ARG A 286 -12.21 -16.48 16.14
N VAL A 287 -13.28 -16.87 15.47
CA VAL A 287 -13.59 -16.50 14.09
C VAL A 287 -14.57 -15.33 14.12
N ASP A 288 -14.13 -14.17 13.66
CA ASP A 288 -14.94 -12.94 13.68
C ASP A 288 -15.94 -12.87 12.53
N ALA A 289 -15.66 -13.57 11.42
CA ALA A 289 -16.56 -13.69 10.28
C ALA A 289 -16.42 -15.04 9.58
N THR A 290 -17.52 -15.78 9.43
CA THR A 290 -17.58 -16.97 8.57
C THR A 290 -18.18 -16.58 7.24
N ILE A 291 -17.50 -16.91 6.14
CA ILE A 291 -17.82 -16.50 4.77
C ILE A 291 -17.94 -17.74 3.91
N LYS A 292 -19.01 -17.87 3.14
CA LYS A 292 -19.16 -18.97 2.20
C LYS A 292 -18.30 -18.69 0.95
N HIS A 293 -17.53 -19.71 0.54
CA HIS A 293 -16.74 -19.64 -0.70
C HIS A 293 -17.63 -19.29 -1.91
N GLY A 294 -17.15 -18.43 -2.78
CA GLY A 294 -17.85 -17.97 -3.97
C GLY A 294 -18.84 -16.82 -3.72
N THR A 295 -18.98 -16.34 -2.49
CA THR A 295 -19.89 -15.23 -2.20
C THR A 295 -19.18 -13.87 -2.25
N THR A 296 -19.99 -12.84 -2.45
CA THR A 296 -19.58 -11.44 -2.38
C THR A 296 -20.22 -10.79 -1.17
N GLU A 297 -19.45 -10.05 -0.40
CA GLU A 297 -19.94 -9.33 0.78
C GLU A 297 -19.60 -7.84 0.72
N VAL A 298 -20.41 -7.02 1.38
CA VAL A 298 -20.09 -5.62 1.69
C VAL A 298 -19.64 -5.53 3.14
N TRP A 299 -18.47 -4.92 3.38
CA TRP A 299 -18.01 -4.61 4.71
C TRP A 299 -18.07 -3.11 4.94
N LYS A 300 -18.84 -2.71 5.95
CA LYS A 300 -18.92 -1.34 6.45
C LYS A 300 -17.88 -1.17 7.56
N ILE A 301 -16.87 -0.37 7.31
CA ILE A 301 -15.76 -0.12 8.24
C ILE A 301 -15.93 1.29 8.80
N VAL A 302 -15.88 1.41 10.13
CA VAL A 302 -16.07 2.67 10.85
C VAL A 302 -14.83 2.96 11.66
N ASN A 303 -14.23 4.13 11.46
CA ASN A 303 -13.25 4.67 12.40
C ASN A 303 -13.98 5.50 13.46
N ALA A 304 -14.06 4.98 14.70
CA ALA A 304 -14.78 5.62 15.80
C ALA A 304 -13.93 6.62 16.60
N ASP A 305 -12.66 6.84 16.22
CA ASP A 305 -11.70 7.68 16.94
C ASP A 305 -11.68 9.15 16.49
N ALA A 306 -12.81 9.67 15.99
CA ALA A 306 -12.93 11.05 15.54
C ALA A 306 -12.48 12.06 16.62
N ALA A 307 -12.89 11.85 17.87
CA ALA A 307 -12.57 12.74 18.99
C ALA A 307 -11.08 12.68 19.39
N LEU A 308 -10.41 11.57 19.09
CA LEU A 308 -8.99 11.36 19.42
C LEU A 308 -8.08 11.75 18.24
N GLY A 309 -8.64 11.93 17.04
CA GLY A 309 -7.87 12.23 15.85
C GLY A 309 -7.00 11.06 15.35
N ILE A 310 -7.33 9.80 15.73
CA ILE A 310 -6.53 8.64 15.39
C ILE A 310 -6.99 8.06 14.04
N PRO A 311 -6.10 7.97 13.04
CA PRO A 311 -6.40 7.32 11.77
C PRO A 311 -6.20 5.80 11.86
N HIS A 312 -6.83 5.06 10.94
CA HIS A 312 -6.64 3.62 10.77
C HIS A 312 -6.48 3.25 9.29
N ALA A 313 -5.97 2.04 9.02
CA ALA A 313 -5.92 1.47 7.69
C ALA A 313 -6.37 0.01 7.77
N MET A 314 -7.55 -0.33 7.23
CA MET A 314 -8.04 -1.71 7.25
C MET A 314 -7.45 -2.49 6.08
N HIS A 315 -6.70 -3.55 6.39
CA HIS A 315 -6.19 -4.53 5.43
C HIS A 315 -6.95 -5.86 5.54
N LEU A 316 -7.25 -6.47 4.41
CA LEU A 316 -7.81 -7.81 4.30
C LEU A 316 -6.83 -8.71 3.54
N HIS A 317 -6.46 -9.82 4.14
CA HIS A 317 -5.68 -10.85 3.47
C HIS A 317 -6.47 -11.53 2.35
N LEU A 318 -5.79 -12.14 1.40
CA LEU A 318 -6.31 -12.96 0.30
C LEU A 318 -7.02 -12.19 -0.81
N VAL A 319 -7.85 -11.20 -0.50
CA VAL A 319 -8.78 -10.61 -1.46
C VAL A 319 -8.43 -9.18 -1.84
N GLN A 320 -8.70 -8.85 -3.12
CA GLN A 320 -8.80 -7.46 -3.55
C GLN A 320 -10.25 -7.02 -3.48
N PHE A 321 -10.48 -5.83 -2.97
CA PHE A 321 -11.83 -5.27 -2.82
C PHE A 321 -12.00 -3.95 -3.57
N ARG A 322 -13.25 -3.56 -3.76
CA ARG A 322 -13.65 -2.24 -4.23
C ARG A 322 -14.13 -1.39 -3.06
N VAL A 323 -13.64 -0.17 -2.95
CA VAL A 323 -14.24 0.86 -2.11
C VAL A 323 -15.46 1.41 -2.83
N LEU A 324 -16.64 1.24 -2.24
CA LEU A 324 -17.91 1.68 -2.81
C LEU A 324 -18.14 3.18 -2.56
N ASP A 325 -17.97 3.55 -1.30
CA ASP A 325 -18.10 4.94 -0.85
C ASP A 325 -17.37 5.20 0.47
N ARG A 326 -17.16 6.48 0.71
CA ARG A 326 -16.66 7.06 1.95
C ARG A 326 -17.64 8.11 2.45
N ASN A 327 -18.15 7.93 3.66
CA ASN A 327 -19.14 8.84 4.27
C ASN A 327 -20.40 9.04 3.41
N GLY A 328 -20.76 8.04 2.61
CA GLY A 328 -21.91 8.08 1.70
C GLY A 328 -21.63 8.65 0.31
N GLU A 329 -20.43 9.19 0.08
CA GLU A 329 -20.01 9.69 -1.24
C GLU A 329 -19.18 8.63 -1.99
N PRO A 330 -19.43 8.39 -3.29
CA PRO A 330 -18.66 7.44 -4.09
C PRO A 330 -17.16 7.73 -4.04
N GLU A 331 -16.36 6.68 -3.83
CA GLU A 331 -14.90 6.83 -3.87
C GLU A 331 -14.44 7.13 -5.31
N PRO A 332 -13.48 8.07 -5.51
CA PRO A 332 -12.92 8.32 -6.82
C PRO A 332 -12.33 7.05 -7.46
N ALA A 333 -12.49 6.89 -8.78
CA ALA A 333 -12.11 5.67 -9.49
C ALA A 333 -10.64 5.26 -9.28
N TYR A 334 -9.74 6.23 -9.09
CA TYR A 334 -8.31 5.99 -8.84
C TYR A 334 -8.00 5.49 -7.42
N ASP A 335 -8.94 5.60 -6.49
CA ASP A 335 -8.86 5.11 -5.12
C ASP A 335 -9.85 3.98 -4.82
N ALA A 336 -10.73 3.67 -5.77
CA ALA A 336 -11.81 2.72 -5.56
C ALA A 336 -11.36 1.26 -5.73
N TYR A 337 -10.51 0.95 -6.72
CA TYR A 337 -10.18 -0.43 -7.10
C TYR A 337 -8.94 -0.49 -8.00
N PRO A 338 -8.14 -1.58 -7.96
CA PRO A 338 -8.20 -2.68 -6.99
C PRO A 338 -7.45 -2.36 -5.69
N LYS A 339 -8.06 -2.68 -4.54
CA LYS A 339 -7.52 -2.37 -3.22
C LYS A 339 -7.46 -3.62 -2.31
N ASP A 340 -6.46 -3.71 -1.45
CA ASP A 340 -6.40 -4.66 -0.33
C ASP A 340 -6.29 -3.95 1.03
N THR A 341 -6.00 -2.67 1.00
CA THR A 341 -5.96 -1.80 2.18
C THR A 341 -6.79 -0.54 1.90
N VAL A 342 -7.58 -0.12 2.87
CA VAL A 342 -8.34 1.13 2.80
C VAL A 342 -8.04 2.03 3.99
N ARG A 343 -7.63 3.27 3.69
CA ARG A 343 -7.40 4.31 4.70
C ARG A 343 -8.72 4.77 5.31
N LEU A 344 -8.68 5.07 6.61
CA LEU A 344 -9.79 5.64 7.37
C LEU A 344 -9.27 6.83 8.16
N HIS A 345 -9.62 8.04 7.74
CA HIS A 345 -9.40 9.23 8.55
C HIS A 345 -10.28 9.18 9.80
N PRO A 346 -9.96 9.96 10.84
CA PRO A 346 -10.75 9.99 12.05
C PRO A 346 -12.23 10.31 11.78
N GLY A 347 -13.12 9.38 12.13
CA GLY A 347 -14.56 9.51 11.89
C GLY A 347 -15.08 8.97 10.56
N ASP A 348 -14.22 8.46 9.69
CA ASP A 348 -14.65 7.89 8.41
C ASP A 348 -15.54 6.67 8.58
N VAL A 349 -16.53 6.58 7.70
CA VAL A 349 -17.34 5.39 7.44
C VAL A 349 -17.14 4.98 5.99
N VAL A 350 -16.51 3.84 5.76
CA VAL A 350 -16.17 3.34 4.42
C VAL A 350 -16.90 2.04 4.16
N ARG A 351 -17.48 1.87 2.96
CA ARG A 351 -18.00 0.58 2.53
C ARG A 351 -17.12 0.01 1.45
N ILE A 352 -16.68 -1.23 1.66
CA ILE A 352 -15.93 -2.00 0.67
C ILE A 352 -16.73 -3.21 0.24
N GLN A 353 -16.46 -3.71 -0.97
CA GLN A 353 -17.06 -4.94 -1.49
C GLN A 353 -16.00 -5.88 -2.00
N ALA A 354 -16.02 -7.13 -1.51
CA ALA A 354 -15.08 -8.18 -1.86
C ALA A 354 -15.79 -9.46 -2.27
N THR A 355 -15.18 -10.22 -3.19
CA THR A 355 -15.63 -11.57 -3.58
C THR A 355 -14.62 -12.59 -3.07
N PHE A 356 -15.09 -13.59 -2.33
CA PHE A 356 -14.27 -14.60 -1.66
C PHE A 356 -14.34 -15.95 -2.42
N ASN A 357 -13.68 -16.00 -3.59
CA ASN A 357 -13.84 -17.11 -4.54
C ASN A 357 -12.54 -17.85 -4.90
N SER A 358 -11.42 -17.59 -4.20
CA SER A 358 -10.14 -18.20 -4.56
C SER A 358 -9.77 -19.40 -3.67
N PHE A 359 -9.52 -19.18 -2.39
CA PHE A 359 -9.09 -20.20 -1.46
C PHE A 359 -9.99 -20.22 -0.23
N THR A 360 -10.14 -21.43 0.38
CA THR A 360 -10.81 -21.60 1.68
C THR A 360 -9.78 -21.57 2.81
N GLY A 361 -10.26 -21.39 4.04
CA GLY A 361 -9.45 -21.40 5.25
C GLY A 361 -9.53 -20.10 6.04
N LEU A 362 -8.66 -19.96 7.01
CA LEU A 362 -8.63 -18.86 7.97
C LEU A 362 -7.62 -17.80 7.56
N TYR A 363 -8.05 -16.54 7.49
CA TYR A 363 -7.25 -15.40 7.10
C TYR A 363 -7.44 -14.24 8.05
N PRO A 364 -6.40 -13.45 8.35
CA PRO A 364 -6.53 -12.25 9.17
C PRO A 364 -7.08 -11.07 8.36
N PHE A 365 -7.65 -10.11 9.10
CA PHE A 365 -7.84 -8.72 8.72
C PHE A 365 -7.42 -7.85 9.89
N HIS A 366 -6.80 -6.71 9.64
CA HIS A 366 -6.24 -5.90 10.71
C HIS A 366 -6.02 -4.46 10.30
N CYS A 367 -5.76 -3.61 11.29
CA CYS A 367 -5.22 -2.29 11.03
C CYS A 367 -3.79 -2.39 10.53
N HIS A 368 -3.45 -1.70 9.44
CA HIS A 368 -2.08 -1.69 8.94
C HIS A 368 -1.25 -0.48 9.39
N PHE A 369 -1.76 0.33 10.30
CA PHE A 369 -0.90 0.96 11.29
C PHE A 369 -0.41 -0.18 12.17
N ILE A 370 0.76 -0.75 11.80
CA ILE A 370 1.16 -2.06 12.32
C ILE A 370 1.41 -2.05 13.83
N ASP A 371 1.72 -0.88 14.38
CA ASP A 371 1.80 -0.69 15.83
C ASP A 371 0.42 -0.89 16.47
N HIS A 372 -0.69 -0.50 15.81
CA HIS A 372 -2.05 -0.78 16.29
C HIS A 372 -2.39 -2.27 16.22
N ALA A 373 -1.95 -2.98 15.17
CA ALA A 373 -2.13 -4.43 15.06
C ALA A 373 -1.36 -5.18 16.15
N ALA A 374 -0.13 -4.77 16.42
CA ALA A 374 0.68 -5.32 17.53
C ALA A 374 0.03 -5.08 18.92
N HIS A 375 -0.84 -4.06 19.02
CA HIS A 375 -1.70 -3.76 20.15
C HIS A 375 -3.14 -4.26 19.98
N SER A 376 -3.29 -5.45 19.37
CA SER A 376 -4.54 -6.22 19.30
C SER A 376 -5.58 -5.80 18.25
N MET A 377 -5.32 -4.79 17.39
CA MET A 377 -6.27 -4.38 16.35
C MET A 377 -6.25 -5.34 15.15
N MET A 378 -6.62 -6.57 15.39
CA MET A 378 -6.68 -7.64 14.41
C MET A 378 -7.89 -8.54 14.67
N GLY A 379 -8.43 -9.13 13.64
CA GLY A 379 -9.43 -10.18 13.65
C GLY A 379 -9.14 -11.21 12.58
N GLN A 380 -10.00 -12.22 12.45
CA GLN A 380 -9.86 -13.22 11.43
C GLN A 380 -11.19 -13.66 10.84
N PHE A 381 -11.19 -13.95 9.55
CA PHE A 381 -12.32 -14.54 8.86
C PHE A 381 -11.99 -15.94 8.36
N GLU A 382 -13.00 -16.80 8.32
CA GLU A 382 -12.88 -18.15 7.77
C GLU A 382 -13.73 -18.27 6.51
N ILE A 383 -13.12 -18.71 5.42
CA ILE A 383 -13.82 -19.05 4.18
C ILE A 383 -14.11 -20.54 4.19
N VAL A 384 -15.39 -20.89 4.27
CA VAL A 384 -15.90 -22.25 4.26
C VAL A 384 -16.49 -22.64 2.91
N PRO A 385 -16.47 -23.93 2.53
CA PRO A 385 -17.03 -24.44 1.26
C PRO A 385 -18.46 -24.04 0.97
#